data_11f4e90a5f95f9f928bdd9b85ff538f5
#
_entry.id   11f4e90a5f95f9f928bdd9b85ff538f5
#
_cell.length_a   1.000
_cell.length_b   1.000
_cell.length_c   1.000
_cell.angle_alpha   90.00
_cell.angle_beta   90.00
_cell.angle_gamma   90.00
#
_symmetry.space_group_name_H-M   'P 1'
#
loop_
_entity.id
_entity.type
_entity.pdbx_description
1 polymer ?
#
loop_
_entity_poly.entity_id
_entity_poly.type
_entity_poly.pdbx_seq_one_letter_code
_entity_poly.pdbx_strand_id
1 'polypeptide(L)'
;MTCLMIDVASISLNSNDIRRIDHPLVGGVILFSRNYENREQLKSLVKSIREIKYDILIAVDHEGGRVQRFRDDFTQLPAMALLGNLFDEDPDEAIRIARLCGWLIAKELGDCDIDFSFTPVLLNDGSTCICAFSTNFCIAASSGSAMSCML
;
A
#
# COMPACT_ATOMS: atom_id res chain seq x y z
N MET A 1 20.21 -7.06 -11.40
CA MET A 1 19.18 -7.64 -10.54
C MET A 1 19.09 -6.76 -9.29
N THR A 2 17.99 -6.02 -9.12
CA THR A 2 17.71 -5.22 -7.94
C THR A 2 17.07 -6.12 -6.89
N CYS A 3 17.52 -6.07 -5.64
CA CYS A 3 17.06 -6.99 -4.58
C CYS A 3 16.82 -6.33 -3.23
N LEU A 4 17.01 -4.99 -3.14
CA LEU A 4 16.81 -4.25 -1.89
C LEU A 4 15.69 -3.24 -2.03
N MET A 5 14.81 -3.21 -1.03
CA MET A 5 13.89 -2.11 -0.76
C MET A 5 14.38 -1.38 0.48
N ILE A 6 14.48 -0.06 0.39
CA ILE A 6 14.97 0.81 1.46
C ILE A 6 13.91 1.82 1.88
N ASP A 7 14.12 2.44 3.01
CA ASP A 7 13.32 3.59 3.46
C ASP A 7 14.09 4.91 3.30
N VAL A 8 13.41 6.04 3.45
CA VAL A 8 14.00 7.37 3.50
C VAL A 8 13.74 8.05 4.84
N ALA A 9 14.62 8.98 5.21
CA ALA A 9 14.68 9.47 6.57
C ALA A 9 13.53 10.41 6.96
N SER A 10 13.03 11.23 6.02
CA SER A 10 12.13 12.35 6.32
C SER A 10 11.19 12.67 5.15
N ILE A 11 10.50 13.80 5.22
CA ILE A 11 9.59 14.34 4.20
C ILE A 11 10.31 14.85 2.92
N SER A 12 11.65 14.92 2.96
CA SER A 12 12.50 15.28 1.82
C SER A 12 13.78 14.45 1.84
N LEU A 13 14.41 14.27 0.68
CA LEU A 13 15.65 13.50 0.55
C LEU A 13 16.85 14.29 1.06
N ASN A 14 17.67 13.65 1.86
CA ASN A 14 19.00 14.14 2.22
C ASN A 14 20.09 13.49 1.33
N SER A 15 21.33 13.95 1.43
CA SER A 15 22.45 13.45 0.62
C SER A 15 22.71 11.95 0.78
N ASN A 16 22.41 11.38 1.96
CA ASN A 16 22.56 9.95 2.21
C ASN A 16 21.45 9.14 1.54
N ASP A 17 20.21 9.63 1.58
CA ASP A 17 19.07 9.00 0.89
C ASP A 17 19.33 8.98 -0.62
N ILE A 18 19.76 10.10 -1.21
CA ILE A 18 20.11 10.20 -2.64
C ILE A 18 21.13 9.13 -3.03
N ARG A 19 22.24 9.03 -2.27
CA ARG A 19 23.30 8.04 -2.52
C ARG A 19 22.80 6.60 -2.40
N ARG A 20 21.89 6.32 -1.44
CA ARG A 20 21.32 4.98 -1.23
C ARG A 20 20.38 4.59 -2.35
N ILE A 21 19.50 5.50 -2.78
CA ILE A 21 18.55 5.27 -3.88
C ILE A 21 19.29 4.99 -5.19
N ASP A 22 20.37 5.73 -5.49
CA ASP A 22 21.16 5.56 -6.71
C ASP A 22 21.94 4.24 -6.75
N HIS A 23 22.06 3.54 -5.63
CA HIS A 23 22.81 2.28 -5.57
C HIS A 23 22.18 1.21 -6.48
N PRO A 24 22.96 0.46 -7.30
CA PRO A 24 22.43 -0.48 -8.30
C PRO A 24 21.62 -1.65 -7.72
N LEU A 25 21.85 -2.04 -6.48
CA LEU A 25 21.08 -3.08 -5.80
C LEU A 25 19.71 -2.62 -5.27
N VAL A 26 19.48 -1.32 -5.16
CA VAL A 26 18.21 -0.77 -4.68
C VAL A 26 17.21 -0.74 -5.81
N GLY A 27 16.10 -1.45 -5.65
CA GLY A 27 14.99 -1.54 -6.60
C GLY A 27 13.68 -1.00 -6.05
N GLY A 28 13.63 -0.63 -4.77
CA GLY A 28 12.41 -0.11 -4.17
C GLY A 28 12.65 0.84 -3.00
N VAL A 29 11.65 1.70 -2.76
CA VAL A 29 11.53 2.55 -1.58
C VAL A 29 10.21 2.28 -0.92
N ILE A 30 10.21 2.05 0.40
CA ILE A 30 9.00 1.97 1.21
C ILE A 30 8.85 3.26 2.02
N LEU A 31 7.66 3.85 1.96
CA LEU A 31 7.31 5.07 2.68
C LEU A 31 6.56 4.76 3.97
N PHE A 32 6.77 5.61 4.98
CA PHE A 32 6.16 5.53 6.30
C PHE A 32 5.49 6.86 6.67
N SER A 33 4.78 6.89 7.80
CA SER A 33 4.10 8.10 8.28
C SER A 33 5.06 9.29 8.47
N ARG A 34 6.34 9.04 8.79
CA ARG A 34 7.37 10.10 8.91
C ARG A 34 7.73 10.78 7.59
N ASN A 35 7.34 10.17 6.46
CA ASN A 35 7.59 10.70 5.12
C ASN A 35 6.40 11.53 4.59
N TYR A 36 5.38 11.74 5.41
CA TYR A 36 4.13 12.36 5.02
C TYR A 36 3.81 13.60 5.88
N GLU A 37 3.49 14.69 5.25
CA GLU A 37 2.96 15.93 5.83
C GLU A 37 1.63 16.30 5.19
N ASN A 38 1.54 16.30 3.85
CA ASN A 38 0.35 16.51 3.04
C ASN A 38 0.55 15.92 1.63
N ARG A 39 -0.50 15.86 0.81
CA ARG A 39 -0.42 15.27 -0.54
C ARG A 39 0.59 15.94 -1.46
N GLU A 40 0.70 17.25 -1.43
CA GLU A 40 1.62 17.98 -2.31
C GLU A 40 3.09 17.72 -1.93
N GLN A 41 3.38 17.68 -0.64
CA GLN A 41 4.70 17.28 -0.16
C GLN A 41 5.03 15.84 -0.55
N LEU A 42 4.08 14.90 -0.38
CA LEU A 42 4.26 13.50 -0.75
C LEU A 42 4.58 13.34 -2.25
N LYS A 43 3.82 14.01 -3.14
CA LYS A 43 4.09 14.02 -4.58
C LYS A 43 5.47 14.57 -4.90
N SER A 44 5.89 15.62 -4.19
CA SER A 44 7.23 16.21 -4.36
C SER A 44 8.34 15.24 -3.94
N LEU A 45 8.16 14.51 -2.84
CA LEU A 45 9.09 13.48 -2.38
C LEU A 45 9.18 12.33 -3.39
N VAL A 46 8.04 11.79 -3.84
CA VAL A 46 7.97 10.71 -4.83
C VAL A 46 8.64 11.13 -6.14
N LYS A 47 8.36 12.34 -6.62
CA LYS A 47 9.01 12.91 -7.81
C LYS A 47 10.53 12.97 -7.64
N SER A 48 11.02 13.44 -6.49
CA SER A 48 12.46 13.52 -6.20
C SER A 48 13.13 12.13 -6.19
N ILE A 49 12.44 11.09 -5.72
CA ILE A 49 12.91 9.71 -5.77
C ILE A 49 13.04 9.24 -7.22
N ARG A 50 12.01 9.47 -8.05
CA ARG A 50 12.00 9.06 -9.46
C ARG A 50 12.98 9.85 -10.33
N GLU A 51 13.32 11.08 -9.96
CA GLU A 51 14.38 11.85 -10.64
C GLU A 51 15.77 11.22 -10.47
N ILE A 52 16.00 10.47 -9.37
CA ILE A 52 17.25 9.73 -9.16
C ILE A 52 17.21 8.40 -9.91
N LYS A 53 16.08 7.68 -9.81
CA LYS A 53 15.91 6.36 -10.43
C LYS A 53 14.46 6.18 -10.88
N TYR A 54 14.23 6.35 -12.18
CA TYR A 54 12.89 6.41 -12.77
C TYR A 54 12.06 5.15 -12.57
N ASP A 55 12.67 3.97 -12.67
CA ASP A 55 12.04 2.64 -12.62
C ASP A 55 12.00 2.03 -11.20
N ILE A 56 12.33 2.81 -10.17
CA ILE A 56 12.30 2.34 -8.78
C ILE A 56 10.86 2.11 -8.32
N LEU A 57 10.60 0.99 -7.65
CA LEU A 57 9.29 0.70 -7.07
C LEU A 57 9.08 1.52 -5.79
N ILE A 58 7.94 2.18 -5.67
CA ILE A 58 7.57 2.95 -4.47
C ILE A 58 6.36 2.30 -3.82
N ALA A 59 6.51 1.94 -2.55
CA ALA A 59 5.52 1.21 -1.78
C ALA A 59 5.19 1.89 -0.45
N VAL A 60 4.09 1.47 0.16
CA VAL A 60 3.66 1.92 1.49
C VAL A 60 2.84 0.82 2.18
N ASP A 61 2.79 0.80 3.52
CA ASP A 61 1.78 0.05 4.28
C ASP A 61 0.53 0.91 4.44
N HIS A 62 -0.50 0.66 3.65
CA HIS A 62 -1.72 1.46 3.67
C HIS A 62 -2.95 0.54 3.64
N GLU A 63 -3.19 -0.12 4.80
CA GLU A 63 -4.19 -1.19 4.94
C GLU A 63 -5.55 -0.69 5.40
N GLY A 64 -5.59 0.47 6.04
CA GLY A 64 -6.74 0.97 6.81
C GLY A 64 -6.61 0.71 8.32
N GLY A 65 -7.56 1.20 9.10
CA GLY A 65 -7.56 1.08 10.54
C GLY A 65 -6.27 1.63 11.18
N ARG A 66 -5.57 0.80 11.95
CA ARG A 66 -4.33 1.19 12.61
C ARG A 66 -3.15 1.35 11.65
N VAL A 67 -3.11 0.56 10.59
CA VAL A 67 -2.01 0.54 9.61
C VAL A 67 -2.43 1.31 8.35
N GLN A 68 -2.51 2.61 8.48
CA GLN A 68 -2.71 3.55 7.39
C GLN A 68 -1.72 4.70 7.58
N ARG A 69 -0.67 4.76 6.73
CA ARG A 69 0.45 5.68 6.93
C ARG A 69 0.11 7.12 6.62
N PHE A 70 -0.73 7.36 5.61
CA PHE A 70 -1.20 8.68 5.21
C PHE A 70 -2.66 8.83 5.64
N ARG A 71 -2.98 9.84 6.42
CA ARG A 71 -4.32 10.04 7.01
C ARG A 71 -4.97 11.33 6.56
N ASP A 72 -4.30 12.43 6.76
CA ASP A 72 -4.80 13.74 6.33
C ASP A 72 -4.82 13.76 4.79
N ASP A 73 -5.86 14.30 4.18
CA ASP A 73 -6.12 14.30 2.74
C ASP A 73 -6.32 12.90 2.08
N PHE A 74 -6.30 11.81 2.86
CA PHE A 74 -6.62 10.45 2.40
C PHE A 74 -7.89 9.93 3.05
N THR A 75 -8.66 9.13 2.32
CA THR A 75 -9.83 8.46 2.87
C THR A 75 -9.43 7.53 4.01
N GLN A 76 -10.03 7.70 5.18
CA GLN A 76 -9.81 6.79 6.30
C GLN A 76 -10.56 5.48 6.07
N LEU A 77 -9.82 4.41 5.93
CA LEU A 77 -10.35 3.08 5.64
C LEU A 77 -10.58 2.29 6.93
N PRO A 78 -11.59 1.41 6.96
CA PRO A 78 -11.82 0.52 8.09
C PRO A 78 -10.64 -0.45 8.26
N ALA A 79 -10.47 -0.97 9.48
CA ALA A 79 -9.57 -2.10 9.70
C ALA A 79 -10.11 -3.34 8.96
N MET A 80 -9.22 -4.15 8.36
CA MET A 80 -9.62 -5.33 7.59
C MET A 80 -10.42 -6.35 8.42
N ALA A 81 -10.18 -6.45 9.73
CA ALA A 81 -10.98 -7.28 10.64
C ALA A 81 -12.47 -6.92 10.66
N LEU A 82 -12.83 -5.65 10.46
CA LEU A 82 -14.22 -5.23 10.37
C LEU A 82 -14.91 -5.77 9.11
N LEU A 83 -14.17 -5.91 8.02
CA LEU A 83 -14.68 -6.53 6.79
C LEU A 83 -14.85 -8.04 6.98
N GLY A 84 -13.98 -8.70 7.76
CA GLY A 84 -14.16 -10.10 8.16
C GLY A 84 -15.44 -10.30 8.96
N ASN A 85 -15.68 -9.48 9.99
CA ASN A 85 -16.92 -9.55 10.79
C ASN A 85 -18.16 -9.31 9.91
N LEU A 86 -18.10 -8.34 9.01
CA LEU A 86 -19.19 -8.07 8.07
C LEU A 86 -19.41 -9.26 7.12
N PHE A 87 -18.35 -9.96 6.71
CA PHE A 87 -18.45 -11.13 5.85
C PHE A 87 -19.21 -12.30 6.52
N ASP A 88 -19.07 -12.46 7.83
CA ASP A 88 -19.81 -13.47 8.59
C ASP A 88 -21.31 -13.14 8.67
N GLU A 89 -21.69 -11.86 8.57
CA GLU A 89 -23.08 -11.39 8.63
C GLU A 89 -23.70 -11.23 7.23
N ASP A 90 -22.99 -10.59 6.30
CA ASP A 90 -23.41 -10.29 4.92
C ASP A 90 -22.21 -10.38 3.97
N PRO A 91 -21.94 -11.55 3.38
CA PRO A 91 -20.82 -11.76 2.47
C PRO A 91 -20.84 -10.85 1.23
N ASP A 92 -22.00 -10.58 0.66
CA ASP A 92 -22.13 -9.79 -0.57
C ASP A 92 -21.78 -8.32 -0.30
N GLU A 93 -22.25 -7.77 0.80
CA GLU A 93 -21.94 -6.41 1.21
C GLU A 93 -20.45 -6.28 1.62
N ALA A 94 -19.90 -7.26 2.33
CA ALA A 94 -18.48 -7.28 2.69
C ALA A 94 -17.59 -7.25 1.44
N ILE A 95 -17.89 -8.06 0.43
CA ILE A 95 -17.17 -8.07 -0.85
C ILE A 95 -17.30 -6.72 -1.56
N ARG A 96 -18.49 -6.13 -1.57
CA ARG A 96 -18.73 -4.81 -2.17
C ARG A 96 -17.88 -3.73 -1.51
N ILE A 97 -17.86 -3.68 -0.17
CA ILE A 97 -17.07 -2.71 0.59
C ILE A 97 -15.57 -2.96 0.42
N ALA A 98 -15.12 -4.21 0.45
CA ALA A 98 -13.72 -4.54 0.22
C ALA A 98 -13.23 -4.08 -1.17
N ARG A 99 -14.03 -4.26 -2.21
CA ARG A 99 -13.74 -3.73 -3.55
C ARG A 99 -13.59 -2.22 -3.57
N LEU A 100 -14.50 -1.51 -2.88
CA LEU A 100 -14.45 -0.06 -2.77
C LEU A 100 -13.17 0.39 -2.04
N CYS A 101 -12.82 -0.24 -0.92
CA CYS A 101 -11.58 0.06 -0.18
C CYS A 101 -10.33 -0.14 -1.06
N GLY A 102 -10.24 -1.27 -1.76
CA GLY A 102 -9.11 -1.53 -2.66
C GLY A 102 -9.01 -0.53 -3.81
N TRP A 103 -10.16 -0.16 -4.41
CA TRP A 103 -10.19 0.88 -5.45
C TRP A 103 -9.72 2.24 -4.91
N LEU A 104 -10.16 2.63 -3.71
CA LEU A 104 -9.75 3.89 -3.06
C LEU A 104 -8.24 3.90 -2.80
N ILE A 105 -7.69 2.81 -2.24
CA ILE A 105 -6.25 2.67 -2.01
C ILE A 105 -5.49 2.86 -3.34
N ALA A 106 -5.85 2.10 -4.36
CA ALA A 106 -5.17 2.15 -5.65
C ALA A 106 -5.25 3.54 -6.29
N LYS A 107 -6.44 4.18 -6.23
CA LYS A 107 -6.67 5.51 -6.80
C LYS A 107 -5.88 6.60 -6.07
N GLU A 108 -5.97 6.64 -4.74
CA GLU A 108 -5.35 7.70 -3.94
C GLU A 108 -3.81 7.59 -3.92
N LEU A 109 -3.27 6.37 -3.84
CA LEU A 109 -1.83 6.13 -3.94
C LEU A 109 -1.29 6.38 -5.35
N GLY A 110 -2.03 5.94 -6.37
CA GLY A 110 -1.68 6.18 -7.78
C GLY A 110 -1.68 7.67 -8.15
N ASP A 111 -2.57 8.49 -7.56
CA ASP A 111 -2.56 9.94 -7.72
C ASP A 111 -1.30 10.61 -7.13
N CYS A 112 -0.58 9.89 -6.27
CA CYS A 112 0.71 10.29 -5.71
C CYS A 112 1.91 9.58 -6.36
N ASP A 113 1.70 8.85 -7.47
CA ASP A 113 2.72 8.06 -8.20
C ASP A 113 3.39 6.98 -7.34
N ILE A 114 2.62 6.39 -6.40
CA ILE A 114 3.01 5.24 -5.58
C ILE A 114 2.50 3.97 -6.25
N ASP A 115 3.39 2.97 -6.43
CA ASP A 115 3.10 1.81 -7.26
C ASP A 115 2.17 0.81 -6.58
N PHE A 116 2.34 0.57 -5.26
CA PHE A 116 1.52 -0.40 -4.54
C PHE A 116 1.51 -0.21 -3.02
N SER A 117 0.53 -0.85 -2.37
CA SER A 117 0.48 -1.01 -0.92
C SER A 117 0.75 -2.46 -0.52
N PHE A 118 1.47 -2.67 0.59
CA PHE A 118 1.55 -3.98 1.25
C PHE A 118 0.24 -4.22 2.03
N THR A 119 -0.81 -4.58 1.28
CA THR A 119 -2.18 -4.74 1.78
C THR A 119 -2.84 -5.95 1.12
N PRO A 120 -3.56 -6.76 1.90
CA PRO A 120 -3.60 -6.85 3.36
C PRO A 120 -2.48 -7.72 3.93
N VAL A 121 -2.15 -7.51 5.20
CA VAL A 121 -1.36 -8.49 5.95
C VAL A 121 -2.30 -9.59 6.43
N LEU A 122 -1.98 -10.83 6.05
CA LEU A 122 -2.73 -12.02 6.45
C LEU A 122 -2.34 -12.42 7.87
N LEU A 123 -3.24 -12.28 8.82
CA LEU A 123 -3.08 -12.90 10.13
C LEU A 123 -3.55 -14.36 10.06
N ASN A 124 -2.71 -15.27 10.49
CA ASN A 124 -2.91 -16.72 10.37
C ASN A 124 -3.73 -17.28 11.55
N ASP A 125 -4.83 -16.61 11.89
CA ASP A 125 -5.74 -17.01 12.99
C ASP A 125 -7.04 -17.70 12.51
N GLY A 126 -7.09 -18.06 11.23
CA GLY A 126 -8.27 -18.68 10.62
C GLY A 126 -9.34 -17.69 10.15
N SER A 127 -9.11 -16.40 10.28
CA SER A 127 -10.02 -15.38 9.76
C SER A 127 -9.84 -15.17 8.25
N THR A 128 -10.92 -14.72 7.61
CA THR A 128 -11.00 -14.51 6.15
C THR A 128 -10.01 -13.44 5.68
N CYS A 129 -9.27 -13.76 4.63
CA CYS A 129 -8.33 -12.85 4.00
C CYS A 129 -8.93 -12.15 2.79
N ILE A 130 -8.73 -10.84 2.69
CA ILE A 130 -9.10 -10.02 1.54
C ILE A 130 -7.83 -9.34 1.00
N CYS A 131 -7.43 -9.69 -0.22
CA CYS A 131 -6.24 -9.11 -0.88
C CYS A 131 -6.63 -8.02 -1.86
N ALA A 132 -5.95 -6.86 -1.82
CA ALA A 132 -6.05 -5.80 -2.81
C ALA A 132 -4.65 -5.47 -3.35
N PHE A 133 -4.45 -5.52 -4.66
CA PHE A 133 -3.22 -5.13 -5.33
C PHE A 133 -3.44 -3.99 -6.32
N SER A 134 -2.36 -3.24 -6.61
CA SER A 134 -2.36 -2.05 -7.46
C SER A 134 -2.86 -2.32 -8.88
N THR A 135 -3.52 -1.35 -9.47
CA THR A 135 -3.97 -1.17 -10.87
C THR A 135 -4.76 -2.31 -11.54
N ASN A 136 -4.55 -3.58 -11.15
CA ASN A 136 -5.38 -4.72 -11.53
C ASN A 136 -5.83 -5.45 -10.26
N PHE A 137 -7.00 -5.10 -9.81
CA PHE A 137 -7.61 -5.45 -8.56
C PHE A 137 -7.86 -6.96 -8.41
N CYS A 138 -7.35 -7.57 -7.34
CA CYS A 138 -7.69 -8.94 -6.94
C CYS A 138 -8.29 -8.96 -5.53
N ILE A 139 -9.51 -9.48 -5.39
CA ILE A 139 -10.07 -9.86 -4.09
C ILE A 139 -10.16 -11.37 -4.05
N ALA A 140 -9.53 -11.98 -3.06
CA ALA A 140 -9.78 -13.36 -2.71
C ALA A 140 -10.36 -13.42 -1.30
N ALA A 141 -11.57 -13.94 -1.17
CA ALA A 141 -12.13 -14.32 0.11
C ALA A 141 -11.99 -15.84 0.22
N SER A 142 -11.40 -16.35 1.27
CA SER A 142 -11.37 -17.80 1.53
C SER A 142 -11.81 -18.10 2.97
N SER A 143 -12.93 -18.79 3.09
CA SER A 143 -13.22 -19.62 4.22
C SER A 143 -12.61 -21.00 3.97
N GLY A 144 -11.49 -21.30 4.58
CA GLY A 144 -11.03 -22.68 4.81
C GLY A 144 -10.62 -23.56 3.63
N SER A 145 -10.40 -23.07 2.42
CA SER A 145 -9.92 -23.87 1.28
C SER A 145 -9.05 -23.02 0.34
N ALA A 146 -8.03 -23.66 -0.20
CA ALA A 146 -6.94 -23.12 -1.00
C ALA A 146 -7.22 -21.86 -1.83
N MET A 147 -6.36 -20.87 -1.63
CA MET A 147 -6.30 -19.60 -2.33
C MET A 147 -6.11 -19.81 -3.84
N SER A 148 -7.07 -19.43 -4.66
CA SER A 148 -6.90 -19.25 -6.10
C SER A 148 -6.85 -17.75 -6.40
N CYS A 149 -5.66 -17.24 -6.73
CA CYS A 149 -5.48 -15.90 -7.23
C CYS A 149 -5.78 -15.94 -8.74
N MET A 150 -6.82 -15.23 -9.20
CA MET A 150 -7.02 -14.99 -10.63
C MET A 150 -6.44 -13.60 -10.96
N LEU A 151 -5.45 -13.60 -11.83
CA LEU A 151 -4.93 -12.42 -12.53
C LEU A 151 -5.96 -11.88 -13.51
#